data_c7976a4a6c086f269594c14e90b64a75
#
_entry.id   c7976a4a6c086f269594c14e90b64a75
#
_cell.length_a   1.000
_cell.length_b   1.000
_cell.length_c   1.000
_cell.angle_alpha   90.00
_cell.angle_beta   90.00
_cell.angle_gamma   90.00
#
_symmetry.space_group_name_H-M   'P 1'
#
loop_
_entity.id
_entity.type
_entity.pdbx_description
1 polymer ?
#
loop_
_entity_poly.entity_id
_entity_poly.type
_entity_poly.pdbx_seq_one_letter_code
_entity_poly.pdbx_strand_id
1 'polypeptide(L)'
;MSDQSHLAKNIIDIYKKYGQAWTALRGDFLYEKAWLDHFLSFIPPQSNTLDLGCGSGKPIADYLIQNGHVITGIDSSNTMIAMVQQNFPQQDFPHHQWIQADMRTVNLPKKFQGILAWNSFFHLTPNDQRAMFQQFAKFAVQGTVLMFTSGPSAGEAIGDMFGEALYHASLSQDEYRQLLSEHGFEVVNMVVEDVECAGHTVWLAKYI
;
A
#
# COMPACT_ATOMS: atom_id res chain seq x y z
N MET A 1 -19.16 -16.06 13.14
CA MET A 1 -17.95 -16.24 12.28
C MET A 1 -16.79 -16.39 13.24
N SER A 2 -15.91 -17.37 13.02
CA SER A 2 -14.71 -17.52 13.83
C SER A 2 -13.76 -16.36 13.55
N ASP A 3 -13.26 -15.71 14.59
CA ASP A 3 -12.23 -14.67 14.48
C ASP A 3 -10.94 -15.30 13.94
N GLN A 4 -10.55 -14.94 12.71
CA GLN A 4 -9.35 -15.43 12.04
C GLN A 4 -8.19 -14.41 12.10
N SER A 5 -8.39 -13.31 12.82
CA SER A 5 -7.40 -12.22 12.94
C SER A 5 -6.02 -12.68 13.48
N HIS A 6 -6.00 -13.82 14.20
CA HIS A 6 -4.73 -14.41 14.66
C HIS A 6 -3.79 -14.79 13.51
N LEU A 7 -4.32 -15.07 12.29
CA LEU A 7 -3.53 -15.39 11.11
C LEU A 7 -2.81 -14.15 10.54
N ALA A 8 -3.30 -12.95 10.82
CA ALA A 8 -2.64 -11.71 10.39
C ALA A 8 -1.18 -11.59 10.89
N LYS A 9 -0.86 -12.25 12.00
CA LYS A 9 0.51 -12.28 12.56
C LYS A 9 1.50 -13.01 11.65
N ASN A 10 1.02 -13.93 10.81
CA ASN A 10 1.87 -14.76 9.96
C ASN A 10 2.26 -14.06 8.65
N ILE A 11 1.58 -12.98 8.29
CA ILE A 11 1.75 -12.30 6.99
C ILE A 11 3.22 -11.92 6.75
N ILE A 12 3.89 -11.35 7.75
CA ILE A 12 5.30 -10.93 7.63
C ILE A 12 6.20 -12.14 7.35
N ASP A 13 6.00 -13.26 8.06
CA ASP A 13 6.80 -14.47 7.87
C ASP A 13 6.50 -15.15 6.53
N ILE A 14 5.27 -15.10 6.05
CA ILE A 14 4.88 -15.59 4.71
C ILE A 14 5.64 -14.81 3.63
N TYR A 15 5.60 -13.47 3.66
CA TYR A 15 6.34 -12.65 2.69
C TYR A 15 7.85 -12.72 2.86
N LYS A 16 8.36 -12.97 4.07
CA LYS A 16 9.77 -13.27 4.28
C LYS A 16 10.20 -14.58 3.63
N LYS A 17 9.35 -15.61 3.72
CA LYS A 17 9.62 -16.95 3.17
C LYS A 17 9.44 -16.99 1.65
N TYR A 18 8.37 -16.39 1.14
CA TYR A 18 7.94 -16.56 -0.24
C TYR A 18 8.04 -15.26 -1.09
N GLY A 19 8.61 -14.19 -0.56
CA GLY A 19 8.68 -12.90 -1.24
C GLY A 19 9.26 -12.96 -2.65
N GLN A 20 10.33 -13.75 -2.85
CA GLN A 20 10.93 -13.93 -4.19
C GLN A 20 9.97 -14.66 -5.15
N ALA A 21 9.36 -15.74 -4.70
CA ALA A 21 8.41 -16.50 -5.51
C ALA A 21 7.15 -15.68 -5.82
N TRP A 22 6.65 -14.93 -4.84
CA TRP A 22 5.55 -13.99 -5.02
C TRP A 22 5.87 -12.91 -6.07
N THR A 23 7.04 -12.27 -5.96
CA THR A 23 7.45 -11.24 -6.93
C THR A 23 7.58 -11.80 -8.34
N ALA A 24 8.12 -13.00 -8.50
CA ALA A 24 8.20 -13.67 -9.79
C ALA A 24 6.80 -13.99 -10.36
N LEU A 25 5.87 -14.45 -9.52
CA LEU A 25 4.47 -14.71 -9.91
C LEU A 25 3.73 -13.43 -10.28
N ARG A 26 3.91 -12.36 -9.50
CA ARG A 26 3.29 -11.05 -9.74
C ARG A 26 3.72 -10.48 -11.11
N GLY A 27 4.98 -10.64 -11.46
CA GLY A 27 5.57 -10.12 -12.70
C GLY A 27 5.54 -8.59 -12.77
N ASP A 28 5.94 -8.06 -13.93
CA ASP A 28 6.12 -6.62 -14.15
C ASP A 28 4.94 -5.96 -14.89
N PHE A 29 3.87 -6.71 -15.17
CA PHE A 29 2.69 -6.13 -15.83
C PHE A 29 1.96 -5.15 -14.89
N LEU A 30 1.81 -3.91 -15.35
CA LEU A 30 1.26 -2.79 -14.57
C LEU A 30 -0.24 -2.63 -14.85
N TYR A 31 -1.09 -3.53 -14.34
CA TYR A 31 -2.55 -3.44 -14.49
C TYR A 31 -3.14 -2.25 -13.72
N GLU A 32 -2.45 -1.74 -12.72
CA GLU A 32 -2.80 -0.56 -11.92
C GLU A 32 -2.45 0.78 -12.59
N LYS A 33 -1.90 0.77 -13.81
CA LYS A 33 -1.39 1.98 -14.48
C LYS A 33 -2.40 3.13 -14.52
N ALA A 34 -3.66 2.86 -14.87
CA ALA A 34 -4.68 3.90 -14.96
C ALA A 34 -4.93 4.58 -13.60
N TRP A 35 -4.90 3.81 -12.51
CA TRP A 35 -5.00 4.32 -11.15
C TRP A 35 -3.76 5.13 -10.73
N LEU A 36 -2.58 4.67 -11.09
CA LEU A 36 -1.33 5.40 -10.83
C LEU A 36 -1.30 6.72 -11.62
N ASP A 37 -1.73 6.73 -12.90
CA ASP A 37 -1.86 7.95 -13.69
C ASP A 37 -2.83 8.94 -13.02
N HIS A 38 -3.98 8.43 -12.55
CA HIS A 38 -4.97 9.25 -11.85
C HIS A 38 -4.41 9.79 -10.53
N PHE A 39 -3.74 8.95 -9.72
CA PHE A 39 -3.03 9.37 -8.51
C PHE A 39 -2.01 10.47 -8.80
N LEU A 40 -1.15 10.27 -9.82
CA LEU A 40 -0.13 11.23 -10.22
C LEU A 40 -0.70 12.56 -10.73
N SER A 41 -1.91 12.57 -11.29
CA SER A 41 -2.55 13.80 -11.78
C SER A 41 -2.91 14.80 -10.67
N PHE A 42 -2.95 14.35 -9.42
CA PHE A 42 -3.28 15.19 -8.26
C PHE A 42 -2.08 15.69 -7.46
N ILE A 43 -0.89 15.13 -7.69
CA ILE A 43 0.30 15.52 -6.95
C ILE A 43 1.27 16.30 -7.85
N PRO A 44 2.01 17.29 -7.32
CA PRO A 44 2.99 18.03 -8.10
C PRO A 44 4.08 17.13 -8.68
N PRO A 45 4.69 17.47 -9.81
CA PRO A 45 5.89 16.77 -10.30
C PRO A 45 6.99 16.72 -9.23
N GLN A 46 7.80 15.67 -9.25
CA GLN A 46 8.92 15.46 -8.31
C GLN A 46 8.52 15.40 -6.83
N SER A 47 7.25 15.04 -6.55
CA SER A 47 6.73 14.88 -5.20
C SER A 47 7.39 13.74 -4.44
N ASN A 48 7.44 13.89 -3.11
CA ASN A 48 7.75 12.77 -2.22
C ASN A 48 6.51 11.87 -2.05
N THR A 49 6.67 10.59 -2.31
CA THR A 49 5.62 9.58 -2.18
C THR A 49 6.04 8.51 -1.15
N LEU A 50 5.13 8.18 -0.25
CA LEU A 50 5.25 7.09 0.71
C LEU A 50 4.55 5.86 0.15
N ASP A 51 5.26 4.73 0.09
CA ASP A 51 4.71 3.44 -0.32
C ASP A 51 4.75 2.46 0.86
N LEU A 52 3.58 2.16 1.42
CA LEU A 52 3.39 1.32 2.60
C LEU A 52 3.08 -0.12 2.18
N GLY A 53 4.03 -1.01 2.37
CA GLY A 53 4.05 -2.36 1.81
C GLY A 53 4.62 -2.35 0.40
N CYS A 54 5.78 -1.71 0.22
CA CYS A 54 6.37 -1.48 -1.10
C CYS A 54 6.86 -2.75 -1.81
N GLY A 55 6.93 -3.88 -1.12
CA GLY A 55 7.41 -5.14 -1.67
C GLY A 55 8.80 -5.00 -2.32
N SER A 56 8.96 -5.55 -3.52
CA SER A 56 10.17 -5.44 -4.33
C SER A 56 10.33 -4.10 -5.06
N GLY A 57 9.38 -3.18 -4.90
CA GLY A 57 9.31 -1.91 -5.63
C GLY A 57 8.82 -2.01 -7.07
N LYS A 58 8.67 -3.23 -7.61
CA LYS A 58 8.19 -3.44 -8.97
C LYS A 58 6.77 -4.04 -8.97
N PRO A 59 5.93 -3.60 -9.93
CA PRO A 59 6.16 -2.55 -10.93
C PRO A 59 5.85 -1.13 -10.45
N ILE A 60 5.23 -0.93 -9.28
CA ILE A 60 4.62 0.33 -8.86
C ILE A 60 5.67 1.41 -8.57
N ALA A 61 6.60 1.18 -7.64
CA ALA A 61 7.63 2.17 -7.32
C ALA A 61 8.50 2.49 -8.55
N ASP A 62 8.80 1.49 -9.38
CA ASP A 62 9.50 1.68 -10.65
C ASP A 62 8.77 2.69 -11.55
N TYR A 63 7.46 2.52 -11.72
CA TYR A 63 6.63 3.45 -12.50
C TYR A 63 6.65 4.88 -11.94
N LEU A 64 6.52 5.04 -10.63
CA LEU A 64 6.56 6.35 -9.97
C LEU A 64 7.93 7.03 -10.11
N ILE A 65 9.02 6.26 -9.99
CA ILE A 65 10.40 6.73 -10.20
C ILE A 65 10.60 7.20 -11.63
N GLN A 66 10.15 6.42 -12.63
CA GLN A 66 10.22 6.80 -14.05
C GLN A 66 9.43 8.07 -14.36
N ASN A 67 8.38 8.37 -13.58
CA ASN A 67 7.62 9.64 -13.65
C ASN A 67 8.22 10.75 -12.78
N GLY A 68 9.44 10.57 -12.24
CA GLY A 68 10.21 11.59 -11.56
C GLY A 68 9.88 11.78 -10.07
N HIS A 69 9.11 10.89 -9.45
CA HIS A 69 8.76 11.01 -8.04
C HIS A 69 9.81 10.36 -7.11
N VAL A 70 9.97 10.93 -5.92
CA VAL A 70 10.93 10.43 -4.91
C VAL A 70 10.19 9.50 -3.94
N ILE A 71 10.64 8.25 -3.86
CA ILE A 71 9.94 7.21 -3.08
C ILE A 71 10.60 7.00 -1.73
N THR A 72 9.78 6.90 -0.69
CA THR A 72 10.11 6.26 0.58
C THR A 72 9.24 5.01 0.69
N GLY A 73 9.84 3.85 0.51
CA GLY A 73 9.17 2.56 0.61
C GLY A 73 9.36 1.94 2.00
N ILE A 74 8.26 1.44 2.55
CA ILE A 74 8.22 0.72 3.83
C ILE A 74 7.72 -0.70 3.57
N ASP A 75 8.43 -1.69 4.08
CA ASP A 75 7.96 -3.07 4.12
C ASP A 75 8.43 -3.76 5.40
N SER A 76 7.61 -4.63 5.97
CA SER A 76 7.96 -5.37 7.18
C SER A 76 8.87 -6.57 6.88
N SER A 77 8.85 -7.08 5.66
CA SER A 77 9.66 -8.21 5.21
C SER A 77 11.07 -7.76 4.83
N ASN A 78 12.07 -8.29 5.52
CA ASN A 78 13.48 -8.07 5.16
C ASN A 78 13.81 -8.62 3.76
N THR A 79 13.14 -9.70 3.32
CA THR A 79 13.30 -10.25 1.96
C THR A 79 12.85 -9.23 0.92
N MET A 80 11.69 -8.60 1.11
CA MET A 80 11.19 -7.55 0.21
C MET A 80 12.12 -6.33 0.19
N ILE A 81 12.58 -5.87 1.36
CA ILE A 81 13.53 -4.75 1.43
C ILE A 81 14.86 -5.08 0.73
N ALA A 82 15.39 -6.28 0.90
CA ALA A 82 16.60 -6.68 0.18
C ALA A 82 16.38 -6.67 -1.35
N MET A 83 15.22 -7.12 -1.83
CA MET A 83 14.88 -7.12 -3.25
C MET A 83 14.73 -5.70 -3.80
N VAL A 84 14.02 -4.81 -3.11
CA VAL A 84 13.86 -3.42 -3.58
C VAL A 84 15.19 -2.67 -3.60
N GLN A 85 16.08 -2.93 -2.64
CA GLN A 85 17.44 -2.37 -2.62
C GLN A 85 18.32 -2.89 -3.76
N GLN A 86 18.10 -4.13 -4.19
CA GLN A 86 18.77 -4.69 -5.38
C GLN A 86 18.21 -4.08 -6.68
N ASN A 87 16.90 -3.88 -6.78
CA ASN A 87 16.25 -3.27 -7.93
C ASN A 87 16.57 -1.78 -8.08
N PHE A 88 16.75 -1.08 -6.94
CA PHE A 88 17.04 0.36 -6.87
C PHE A 88 18.23 0.62 -5.93
N PRO A 89 19.47 0.30 -6.36
CA PRO A 89 20.66 0.49 -5.55
C PRO A 89 20.86 1.95 -5.16
N GLN A 90 21.22 2.21 -3.91
CA GLN A 90 21.36 3.56 -3.36
C GLN A 90 22.33 4.44 -4.17
N GLN A 91 23.37 3.86 -4.77
CA GLN A 91 24.35 4.58 -5.61
C GLN A 91 23.72 5.16 -6.88
N ASP A 92 22.72 4.47 -7.47
CA ASP A 92 22.06 4.86 -8.71
C ASP A 92 20.75 5.63 -8.44
N PHE A 93 20.17 5.40 -7.26
CA PHE A 93 18.90 5.96 -6.80
C PHE A 93 19.05 6.69 -5.45
N PRO A 94 19.93 7.70 -5.31
CA PRO A 94 20.34 8.28 -4.01
C PRO A 94 19.21 9.01 -3.26
N HIS A 95 18.13 9.39 -3.95
CA HIS A 95 17.03 10.14 -3.35
C HIS A 95 15.91 9.25 -2.79
N HIS A 96 15.90 7.95 -3.15
CA HIS A 96 14.90 7.01 -2.66
C HIS A 96 15.34 6.33 -1.36
N GLN A 97 14.39 5.94 -0.54
CA GLN A 97 14.65 5.29 0.75
C GLN A 97 13.81 4.01 0.86
N TRP A 98 14.43 2.93 1.27
CA TRP A 98 13.80 1.63 1.48
C TRP A 98 14.04 1.20 2.91
N ILE A 99 12.99 1.14 3.72
CA ILE A 99 13.07 1.00 5.18
C ILE A 99 12.31 -0.24 5.62
N GLN A 100 13.00 -1.16 6.30
CA GLN A 100 12.33 -2.27 6.96
C GLN A 100 11.63 -1.74 8.22
N ALA A 101 10.30 -1.65 8.17
CA ALA A 101 9.48 -1.22 9.29
C ALA A 101 8.03 -1.71 9.15
N ASP A 102 7.33 -1.74 10.27
CA ASP A 102 5.89 -1.98 10.30
C ASP A 102 5.13 -0.68 10.03
N MET A 103 4.26 -0.68 9.02
CA MET A 103 3.48 0.49 8.62
C MET A 103 2.61 1.05 9.75
N ARG A 104 2.21 0.20 10.71
CA ARG A 104 1.36 0.58 11.87
C ARG A 104 2.09 1.48 12.86
N THR A 105 3.40 1.34 12.98
CA THR A 105 4.20 1.98 14.03
C THR A 105 5.33 2.86 13.52
N VAL A 106 5.62 2.81 12.23
CA VAL A 106 6.71 3.61 11.64
C VAL A 106 6.52 5.09 11.92
N ASN A 107 7.64 5.74 12.24
CA ASN A 107 7.69 7.18 12.47
C ASN A 107 8.73 7.80 11.53
N LEU A 108 8.27 8.63 10.59
CA LEU A 108 9.13 9.30 9.62
C LEU A 108 9.16 10.81 9.92
N PRO A 109 10.31 11.48 9.80
CA PRO A 109 10.46 12.90 10.12
C PRO A 109 9.94 13.83 9.02
N LYS A 110 9.32 13.28 7.97
CA LYS A 110 8.84 14.05 6.81
C LYS A 110 7.38 13.75 6.48
N LYS A 111 6.79 14.61 5.69
CA LYS A 111 5.46 14.51 5.12
C LYS A 111 5.56 14.20 3.62
N PHE A 112 4.44 13.76 3.03
CA PHE A 112 4.40 13.28 1.66
C PHE A 112 3.23 13.91 0.90
N GLN A 113 3.38 14.10 -0.41
CA GLN A 113 2.33 14.56 -1.32
C GLN A 113 1.51 13.39 -1.87
N GLY A 114 2.09 12.19 -1.86
CA GLY A 114 1.42 10.95 -2.22
C GLY A 114 1.64 9.87 -1.16
N ILE A 115 0.60 9.09 -0.87
CA ILE A 115 0.66 7.93 0.02
C ILE A 115 -0.01 6.76 -0.70
N LEU A 116 0.70 5.64 -0.79
CA LEU A 116 0.22 4.39 -1.34
C LEU A 116 0.18 3.30 -0.26
N ALA A 117 -0.86 2.46 -0.30
CA ALA A 117 -0.94 1.22 0.45
C ALA A 117 -1.60 0.15 -0.45
N TRP A 118 -0.88 -0.20 -1.53
CA TRP A 118 -1.35 -1.10 -2.57
C TRP A 118 -1.07 -2.55 -2.23
N ASN A 119 -2.11 -3.39 -2.25
CA ASN A 119 -2.05 -4.82 -1.95
C ASN A 119 -1.29 -5.16 -0.64
N SER A 120 -1.39 -4.30 0.35
CA SER A 120 -0.68 -4.41 1.63
C SER A 120 -1.60 -4.18 2.83
N PHE A 121 -2.37 -3.10 2.81
CA PHE A 121 -3.23 -2.63 3.88
C PHE A 121 -4.30 -3.65 4.29
N PHE A 122 -4.87 -4.40 3.37
CA PHE A 122 -5.88 -5.41 3.63
C PHE A 122 -5.37 -6.67 4.35
N HIS A 123 -4.05 -6.81 4.55
CA HIS A 123 -3.48 -7.87 5.40
C HIS A 123 -3.53 -7.52 6.90
N LEU A 124 -3.85 -6.28 7.23
CA LEU A 124 -4.03 -5.85 8.60
C LEU A 124 -5.38 -6.31 9.15
N THR A 125 -5.44 -6.52 10.48
CA THR A 125 -6.73 -6.77 11.15
C THR A 125 -7.65 -5.57 10.99
N PRO A 126 -9.00 -5.72 11.12
CA PRO A 126 -9.92 -4.58 11.06
C PRO A 126 -9.56 -3.46 12.04
N ASN A 127 -9.08 -3.79 13.24
CA ASN A 127 -8.66 -2.79 14.22
C ASN A 127 -7.38 -2.06 13.82
N ASP A 128 -6.40 -2.78 13.27
CA ASP A 128 -5.18 -2.18 12.75
C ASP A 128 -5.50 -1.28 11.54
N GLN A 129 -6.42 -1.70 10.65
CA GLN A 129 -6.86 -0.87 9.53
C GLN A 129 -7.48 0.46 10.01
N ARG A 130 -8.33 0.44 11.05
CA ARG A 130 -8.88 1.67 11.66
C ARG A 130 -7.77 2.59 12.16
N ALA A 131 -6.79 2.04 12.86
CA ALA A 131 -5.67 2.82 13.40
C ALA A 131 -4.78 3.43 12.30
N MET A 132 -4.71 2.82 11.12
CA MET A 132 -3.89 3.33 10.00
C MET A 132 -4.36 4.67 9.47
N PHE A 133 -5.65 5.05 9.60
CA PHE A 133 -6.12 6.35 9.12
C PHE A 133 -5.46 7.51 9.88
N GLN A 134 -5.18 7.32 11.17
CA GLN A 134 -4.36 8.27 11.93
C GLN A 134 -2.92 8.34 11.39
N GLN A 135 -2.33 7.21 10.99
CA GLN A 135 -0.99 7.19 10.39
C GLN A 135 -0.98 7.88 9.02
N PHE A 136 -1.98 7.64 8.17
CA PHE A 136 -2.11 8.34 6.88
C PHE A 136 -2.16 9.86 7.09
N ALA A 137 -3.03 10.36 7.98
CA ALA A 137 -3.12 11.79 8.31
C ALA A 137 -1.81 12.34 8.90
N LYS A 138 -1.11 11.55 9.75
CA LYS A 138 0.19 11.92 10.31
C LYS A 138 1.22 12.20 9.21
N PHE A 139 1.21 11.47 8.11
CA PHE A 139 2.15 11.63 7.00
C PHE A 139 1.69 12.63 5.92
N ALA A 140 0.44 13.08 5.97
CA ALA A 140 -0.15 13.97 4.98
C ALA A 140 0.21 15.45 5.22
N VAL A 141 0.28 16.21 4.13
CA VAL A 141 0.16 17.66 4.07
C VAL A 141 -1.12 18.01 3.31
N GLN A 142 -1.60 19.25 3.39
CA GLN A 142 -2.75 19.68 2.59
C GLN A 142 -2.52 19.36 1.11
N GLY A 143 -3.50 18.71 0.49
CA GLY A 143 -3.43 18.25 -0.89
C GLY A 143 -2.81 16.88 -1.11
N THR A 144 -2.31 16.20 -0.07
CA THR A 144 -1.81 14.82 -0.17
C THR A 144 -2.88 13.90 -0.74
N VAL A 145 -2.48 13.06 -1.67
CA VAL A 145 -3.35 12.01 -2.24
C VAL A 145 -3.00 10.67 -1.63
N LEU A 146 -4.00 10.00 -1.09
CA LEU A 146 -3.93 8.64 -0.57
C LEU A 146 -4.60 7.68 -1.55
N MET A 147 -3.90 6.60 -1.92
CA MET A 147 -4.47 5.51 -2.69
C MET A 147 -4.22 4.17 -1.97
N PHE A 148 -5.28 3.39 -1.80
CA PHE A 148 -5.17 2.06 -1.18
C PHE A 148 -6.15 1.07 -1.78
N THR A 149 -5.88 -0.22 -1.61
CA THR A 149 -6.77 -1.31 -1.99
C THR A 149 -7.43 -1.95 -0.77
N SER A 150 -8.65 -2.44 -0.95
CA SER A 150 -9.42 -3.17 0.07
C SER A 150 -10.16 -4.36 -0.55
N GLY A 151 -10.84 -5.15 0.28
CA GLY A 151 -11.89 -6.04 -0.19
C GLY A 151 -13.15 -5.27 -0.59
N PRO A 152 -14.08 -5.92 -1.30
CA PRO A 152 -15.31 -5.27 -1.80
C PRO A 152 -16.34 -5.00 -0.70
N SER A 153 -16.25 -5.71 0.44
CA SER A 153 -17.18 -5.60 1.56
C SER A 153 -16.48 -5.93 2.88
N ALA A 154 -17.13 -5.58 4.00
CA ALA A 154 -16.63 -5.91 5.32
C ALA A 154 -16.53 -7.43 5.53
N GLY A 155 -15.44 -7.88 6.12
CA GLY A 155 -15.22 -9.27 6.45
C GLY A 155 -13.76 -9.68 6.45
N GLU A 156 -13.55 -10.97 6.73
CA GLU A 156 -12.25 -11.63 6.68
C GLU A 156 -12.29 -12.71 5.61
N ALA A 157 -11.20 -12.87 4.88
CA ALA A 157 -11.02 -13.90 3.87
C ALA A 157 -9.62 -14.52 4.00
N ILE A 158 -9.54 -15.82 3.78
CA ILE A 158 -8.26 -16.53 3.77
C ILE A 158 -7.97 -16.97 2.35
N GLY A 159 -6.94 -16.38 1.77
CA GLY A 159 -6.36 -16.82 0.51
C GLY A 159 -5.29 -17.90 0.74
N ASP A 160 -4.62 -18.25 -0.32
CA ASP A 160 -3.48 -19.16 -0.31
C ASP A 160 -2.25 -18.48 -0.92
N MET A 161 -1.11 -18.63 -0.27
CA MET A 161 0.18 -18.26 -0.83
C MET A 161 1.14 -19.45 -0.67
N PHE A 162 1.28 -20.25 -1.73
CA PHE A 162 2.17 -21.41 -1.76
C PHE A 162 1.88 -22.41 -0.63
N GLY A 163 0.60 -22.65 -0.29
CA GLY A 163 0.14 -23.54 0.76
C GLY A 163 0.04 -22.93 2.16
N GLU A 164 0.38 -21.64 2.32
CA GLU A 164 0.18 -20.91 3.58
C GLU A 164 -1.12 -20.12 3.56
N ALA A 165 -1.81 -20.08 4.68
CA ALA A 165 -3.06 -19.34 4.85
C ALA A 165 -2.78 -17.82 4.83
N LEU A 166 -3.16 -17.14 3.75
CA LEU A 166 -2.95 -15.70 3.54
C LEU A 166 -4.17 -14.92 4.03
N TYR A 167 -4.02 -14.27 5.16
CA TYR A 167 -5.08 -13.48 5.79
C TYR A 167 -5.36 -12.19 5.03
N HIS A 168 -6.66 -11.92 4.84
CA HIS A 168 -7.18 -10.66 4.32
C HIS A 168 -8.36 -10.20 5.18
N ALA A 169 -8.50 -8.90 5.36
CA ALA A 169 -9.66 -8.28 5.97
C ALA A 169 -10.04 -6.99 5.26
N SER A 170 -11.28 -6.60 5.40
CA SER A 170 -11.78 -5.31 4.93
C SER A 170 -12.83 -4.77 5.88
N LEU A 171 -12.91 -3.46 5.98
CA LEU A 171 -14.02 -2.74 6.58
C LEU A 171 -15.13 -2.55 5.53
N SER A 172 -16.32 -2.08 5.95
CA SER A 172 -17.36 -1.70 5.01
C SER A 172 -16.97 -0.41 4.26
N GLN A 173 -17.55 -0.21 3.07
CA GLN A 173 -17.32 1.01 2.30
C GLN A 173 -17.74 2.27 3.08
N ASP A 174 -18.85 2.21 3.83
CA ASP A 174 -19.32 3.32 4.66
C ASP A 174 -18.33 3.62 5.79
N GLU A 175 -17.78 2.59 6.42
CA GLU A 175 -16.78 2.75 7.47
C GLU A 175 -15.48 3.36 6.94
N TYR A 176 -15.00 2.93 5.76
CA TYR A 176 -13.84 3.57 5.12
C TYR A 176 -14.10 5.05 4.81
N ARG A 177 -15.28 5.41 4.29
CA ARG A 177 -15.66 6.80 4.02
C ARG A 177 -15.69 7.64 5.30
N GLN A 178 -16.25 7.08 6.37
CA GLN A 178 -16.28 7.74 7.67
C GLN A 178 -14.87 7.97 8.20
N LEU A 179 -14.01 6.96 8.23
CA LEU A 179 -12.63 7.05 8.71
C LEU A 179 -11.80 8.05 7.88
N LEU A 180 -11.96 8.04 6.56
CA LEU A 180 -11.32 9.03 5.69
C LEU A 180 -11.74 10.45 6.09
N SER A 181 -13.04 10.71 6.21
CA SER A 181 -13.58 12.02 6.60
C SER A 181 -13.12 12.46 7.99
N GLU A 182 -13.17 11.57 8.99
CA GLU A 182 -12.74 11.85 10.37
C GLU A 182 -11.25 12.23 10.45
N HIS A 183 -10.44 11.76 9.49
CA HIS A 183 -9.00 12.01 9.45
C HIS A 183 -8.59 13.02 8.37
N GLY A 184 -9.55 13.82 7.87
CA GLY A 184 -9.28 14.96 6.98
C GLY A 184 -9.10 14.58 5.50
N PHE A 185 -9.57 13.40 5.07
CA PHE A 185 -9.55 13.00 3.67
C PHE A 185 -10.93 13.05 3.04
N GLU A 186 -11.03 13.56 1.82
CA GLU A 186 -12.20 13.45 0.95
C GLU A 186 -11.96 12.39 -0.13
N VAL A 187 -12.96 11.52 -0.34
CA VAL A 187 -12.90 10.51 -1.41
C VAL A 187 -13.02 11.21 -2.77
N VAL A 188 -12.00 11.04 -3.60
CA VAL A 188 -11.96 11.57 -4.98
C VAL A 188 -12.55 10.55 -5.96
N ASN A 189 -12.18 9.28 -5.80
CA ASN A 189 -12.67 8.18 -6.62
C ASN A 189 -12.65 6.87 -5.82
N MET A 190 -13.58 5.98 -6.14
CA MET A 190 -13.60 4.61 -5.60
C MET A 190 -14.32 3.70 -6.55
N VAL A 191 -13.71 2.56 -6.88
CA VAL A 191 -14.32 1.52 -7.71
C VAL A 191 -14.21 0.19 -6.99
N VAL A 192 -15.34 -0.50 -6.88
CA VAL A 192 -15.43 -1.85 -6.30
C VAL A 192 -15.14 -2.87 -7.39
N GLU A 193 -14.21 -3.79 -7.11
CA GLU A 193 -13.88 -4.91 -8.01
C GLU A 193 -13.63 -4.45 -9.45
N ASP A 194 -12.76 -3.43 -9.61
CA ASP A 194 -12.44 -2.84 -10.91
C ASP A 194 -11.86 -3.88 -11.86
N VAL A 195 -12.64 -4.23 -12.88
CA VAL A 195 -12.29 -5.26 -13.86
C VAL A 195 -11.06 -4.89 -14.69
N GLU A 196 -10.81 -3.59 -14.89
CA GLU A 196 -9.63 -3.09 -15.59
C GLU A 196 -8.38 -3.10 -14.71
N CYS A 197 -8.57 -3.25 -13.40
CA CYS A 197 -7.51 -3.31 -12.39
C CYS A 197 -7.50 -4.66 -11.65
N ALA A 198 -7.57 -5.76 -12.40
CA ALA A 198 -7.52 -7.14 -11.90
C ALA A 198 -8.53 -7.44 -10.78
N GLY A 199 -9.70 -6.79 -10.79
CA GLY A 199 -10.77 -6.99 -9.81
C GLY A 199 -10.50 -6.35 -8.45
N HIS A 200 -9.54 -5.43 -8.34
CA HIS A 200 -9.28 -4.74 -7.06
C HIS A 200 -10.37 -3.72 -6.73
N THR A 201 -10.69 -3.61 -5.44
CA THR A 201 -11.43 -2.45 -4.92
C THR A 201 -10.42 -1.38 -4.56
N VAL A 202 -10.47 -0.26 -5.29
CA VAL A 202 -9.47 0.80 -5.19
C VAL A 202 -10.09 2.08 -4.64
N TRP A 203 -9.39 2.72 -3.73
CA TRP A 203 -9.75 3.99 -3.11
C TRP A 203 -8.72 5.05 -3.45
N LEU A 204 -9.18 6.21 -3.87
CA LEU A 204 -8.40 7.42 -4.07
C LEU A 204 -9.04 8.55 -3.24
N ALA A 205 -8.28 9.15 -2.33
CA ALA A 205 -8.75 10.20 -1.45
C ALA A 205 -7.72 11.32 -1.35
N LYS A 206 -8.17 12.54 -1.03
CA LYS A 206 -7.33 13.72 -0.93
C LYS A 206 -7.45 14.35 0.46
N TYR A 207 -6.33 14.68 1.08
CA TYR A 207 -6.25 15.38 2.36
C TYR A 207 -6.56 16.86 2.17
N ILE A 208 -7.54 17.39 2.93
CA ILE A 208 -8.10 18.75 2.81
C ILE A 208 -7.70 19.62 3.99
#